data_fb1891a833fc9f59864d30893d8885b4
#
_entry.id   fb1891a833fc9f59864d30893d8885b4
#
_cell.length_a   1.000
_cell.length_b   1.000
_cell.length_c   1.000
_cell.angle_alpha   90.00
_cell.angle_beta   90.00
_cell.angle_gamma   90.00
#
_symmetry.space_group_name_H-M   'P 1'
#
loop_
_entity.id
_entity.type
_entity.pdbx_description
1 polymer ?
#
loop_
_entity_poly.entity_id
_entity_poly.type
_entity_poly.pdbx_seq_one_letter_code
_entity_poly.pdbx_strand_id
1 'polypeptide(L)'
;MFLTVTPALHSLMSYGRYWHENDAVFRLVSMFWHHVFPATAYMRPAVASRITIAVIYLTALIILNRTAATASHAIRVCLFSVMFIFLLSPTEFAWYYTWLLPLLAIYPRISLLVWSLTLGLYHAHYFYPWMIWLEHGPVCALLILELLWPRLANWFVADSHTPLPIAA
;
A
#
# COMPACT_ATOMS: atom_id res chain seq x y z
N MET A 1 9.24 -39.73 -0.82
CA MET A 1 9.70 -38.55 -1.56
C MET A 1 9.42 -37.31 -0.71
N PHE A 2 10.29 -37.08 0.27
CA PHE A 2 10.22 -35.85 1.09
C PHE A 2 10.77 -34.71 0.24
N LEU A 3 9.89 -33.99 -0.45
CA LEU A 3 10.25 -32.72 -1.03
C LEU A 3 10.71 -31.83 0.12
N THR A 4 11.97 -31.52 0.09
CA THR A 4 12.64 -30.65 1.06
C THR A 4 11.94 -29.28 1.04
N VAL A 5 11.04 -29.06 1.99
CA VAL A 5 10.41 -27.75 2.25
C VAL A 5 11.49 -26.70 2.60
N THR A 6 12.67 -27.18 2.99
CA THR A 6 13.82 -26.37 3.40
C THR A 6 14.32 -25.35 2.35
N PRO A 7 14.50 -25.65 1.04
CA PRO A 7 14.96 -24.63 0.10
C PRO A 7 13.93 -23.55 -0.17
N ALA A 8 12.65 -23.93 -0.26
CA ALA A 8 11.56 -22.95 -0.48
C ALA A 8 11.38 -22.04 0.73
N LEU A 9 11.42 -22.57 1.95
CA LEU A 9 11.38 -21.76 3.17
C LEU A 9 12.62 -20.89 3.30
N HIS A 10 13.80 -21.38 2.96
CA HIS A 10 15.02 -20.58 2.98
C HIS A 10 14.96 -19.43 1.98
N SER A 11 14.48 -19.69 0.76
CA SER A 11 14.29 -18.63 -0.25
C SER A 11 13.27 -17.60 0.21
N LEU A 12 12.15 -18.04 0.80
CA LEU A 12 11.12 -17.12 1.33
C LEU A 12 11.66 -16.28 2.49
N MET A 13 12.43 -16.90 3.39
CA MET A 13 13.09 -16.18 4.49
C MET A 13 14.14 -15.20 3.99
N SER A 14 14.93 -15.58 2.98
CA SER A 14 15.90 -14.67 2.33
C SER A 14 15.18 -13.51 1.66
N TYR A 15 14.12 -13.78 0.90
CA TYR A 15 13.28 -12.75 0.31
C TYR A 15 12.77 -11.79 1.39
N GLY A 16 12.11 -12.30 2.40
CA GLY A 16 11.57 -11.47 3.48
C GLY A 16 12.62 -10.73 4.30
N ARG A 17 13.90 -11.14 4.24
CA ARG A 17 14.98 -10.54 5.03
C ARG A 17 15.79 -9.50 4.29
N TYR A 18 16.04 -9.69 3.01
CA TYR A 18 17.01 -8.91 2.25
C TYR A 18 16.41 -8.04 1.15
N TRP A 19 15.17 -8.32 0.74
CA TRP A 19 14.54 -7.55 -0.32
C TRP A 19 13.91 -6.28 0.25
N HIS A 20 14.39 -5.15 -0.25
CA HIS A 20 13.93 -3.80 0.05
C HIS A 20 13.93 -3.04 -1.27
N GLU A 21 12.76 -2.86 -1.85
CA GLU A 21 12.58 -2.19 -3.13
C GLU A 21 11.37 -1.26 -3.05
N ASN A 22 11.59 0.03 -3.31
CA ASN A 22 10.55 1.05 -3.35
C ASN A 22 9.73 1.18 -2.05
N ASP A 23 10.40 1.11 -0.92
CA ASP A 23 9.86 0.88 0.41
C ASP A 23 9.63 2.17 1.24
N ALA A 24 9.05 3.23 0.67
CA ALA A 24 8.98 4.55 1.30
C ALA A 24 8.45 4.53 2.74
N VAL A 25 7.28 3.93 2.98
CA VAL A 25 6.68 3.87 4.33
C VAL A 25 7.45 2.93 5.24
N PHE A 26 7.87 1.77 4.73
CA PHE A 26 8.71 0.84 5.48
C PHE A 26 10.05 1.48 5.87
N ARG A 27 10.64 2.28 5.00
CA ARG A 27 11.88 3.03 5.27
C ARG A 27 11.73 4.01 6.42
N LEU A 28 10.62 4.76 6.47
CA LEU A 28 10.33 5.65 7.61
C LEU A 28 10.24 4.88 8.93
N VAL A 29 9.51 3.77 8.94
CA VAL A 29 9.39 2.91 10.13
C VAL A 29 10.74 2.32 10.51
N SER A 30 11.54 1.92 9.53
CA SER A 30 12.88 1.39 9.75
C SER A 30 13.84 2.44 10.31
N MET A 31 13.80 3.67 9.78
CA MET A 31 14.60 4.79 10.30
C MET A 31 14.25 5.09 11.76
N PHE A 32 12.95 5.10 12.09
CA PHE A 32 12.49 5.26 13.48
C PHE A 32 13.10 4.20 14.41
N TRP A 33 13.03 2.91 14.04
CA TRP A 33 13.55 1.83 14.84
C TRP A 33 15.08 1.82 14.91
N HIS A 34 15.78 2.25 13.87
CA HIS A 34 17.23 2.47 13.90
C HIS A 34 17.64 3.59 14.87
N HIS A 35 16.77 4.57 15.04
CA HIS A 35 17.01 5.64 16.01
C HIS A 35 16.74 5.18 17.46
N VAL A 36 15.71 4.37 17.67
CA VAL A 36 15.29 3.88 18.99
C VAL A 36 16.21 2.78 19.51
N PHE A 37 16.65 1.85 18.65
CA PHE A 37 17.51 0.76 19.06
C PHE A 37 18.97 1.08 18.74
N PRO A 38 19.87 1.08 19.75
CA PRO A 38 21.28 1.15 19.49
C PRO A 38 21.75 -0.06 18.68
N ALA A 39 22.85 0.09 17.94
CA ALA A 39 23.40 -0.94 17.05
C ALA A 39 23.68 -2.30 17.74
N THR A 40 23.78 -2.30 19.07
CA THR A 40 24.00 -3.47 19.91
C THR A 40 22.73 -4.16 20.39
N ALA A 41 21.55 -3.63 20.07
CA ALA A 41 20.29 -4.20 20.55
C ALA A 41 20.03 -5.60 19.98
N TYR A 42 19.51 -6.48 20.84
CA TYR A 42 19.17 -7.87 20.51
C TYR A 42 18.09 -7.95 19.44
N MET A 43 17.14 -7.01 19.47
CA MET A 43 16.08 -6.91 18.44
C MET A 43 16.58 -6.04 17.28
N ARG A 44 16.78 -6.67 16.14
CA ARG A 44 17.23 -5.93 14.96
C ARG A 44 16.13 -4.97 14.50
N PRO A 45 16.46 -3.69 14.19
CA PRO A 45 15.49 -2.70 13.72
C PRO A 45 14.60 -3.20 12.57
N ALA A 46 15.17 -4.00 11.66
CA ALA A 46 14.42 -4.62 10.57
C ALA A 46 13.29 -5.55 11.01
N VAL A 47 13.46 -6.30 12.10
CA VAL A 47 12.40 -7.18 12.65
C VAL A 47 11.33 -6.33 13.31
N ALA A 48 11.71 -5.32 14.10
CA ALA A 48 10.78 -4.40 14.72
C ALA A 48 9.95 -3.65 13.68
N SER A 49 10.56 -3.21 12.58
CA SER A 49 9.86 -2.57 11.46
C SER A 49 8.80 -3.47 10.85
N ARG A 50 9.13 -4.73 10.56
CA ARG A 50 8.17 -5.69 9.99
C ARG A 50 7.01 -5.99 10.92
N ILE A 51 7.29 -6.15 12.23
CA ILE A 51 6.24 -6.35 13.23
C ILE A 51 5.33 -5.11 13.27
N THR A 52 5.90 -3.91 13.29
CA THR A 52 5.13 -2.65 13.29
C THR A 52 4.23 -2.55 12.07
N ILE A 53 4.76 -2.81 10.87
CA ILE A 53 3.99 -2.81 9.63
C ILE A 53 2.87 -3.86 9.66
N ALA A 54 3.17 -5.08 10.12
CA ALA A 54 2.16 -6.14 10.24
C ALA A 54 1.03 -5.73 11.19
N VAL A 55 1.36 -5.12 12.33
CA VAL A 55 0.36 -4.63 13.30
C VAL A 55 -0.48 -3.50 12.69
N ILE A 56 0.14 -2.54 12.01
CA ILE A 56 -0.57 -1.45 11.32
C ILE A 56 -1.53 -2.04 10.28
N TYR A 57 -1.05 -2.96 9.44
CA TYR A 57 -1.85 -3.59 8.40
C TYR A 57 -3.04 -4.37 8.98
N LEU A 58 -2.81 -5.23 9.95
CA LEU A 58 -3.87 -6.01 10.61
C LEU A 58 -4.90 -5.10 11.30
N THR A 59 -4.45 -4.03 11.95
CA THR A 59 -5.33 -3.05 12.56
C THR A 59 -6.21 -2.36 11.51
N ALA A 60 -5.61 -1.93 10.41
CA ALA A 60 -6.34 -1.34 9.29
C ALA A 60 -7.38 -2.31 8.71
N LEU A 61 -7.02 -3.59 8.50
CA LEU A 61 -7.96 -4.62 8.05
C LEU A 61 -9.13 -4.82 9.02
N ILE A 62 -8.85 -4.90 10.32
CA ILE A 62 -9.91 -5.06 11.34
C ILE A 62 -10.86 -3.86 11.29
N ILE A 63 -10.35 -2.63 11.21
CA ILE A 63 -11.16 -1.41 11.14
C ILE A 63 -12.00 -1.41 9.87
N LEU A 64 -11.40 -1.69 8.72
CA LEU A 64 -12.09 -1.73 7.42
C LEU A 64 -13.21 -2.77 7.38
N ASN A 65 -12.99 -3.95 7.97
CA ASN A 65 -13.98 -5.03 7.93
C ASN A 65 -15.13 -4.86 8.93
N ARG A 66 -15.01 -4.01 9.95
CA ARG A 66 -16.09 -3.79 10.95
C ARG A 66 -17.36 -3.21 10.35
N THR A 67 -17.28 -2.57 9.20
CA THR A 67 -18.39 -1.84 8.57
C THR A 67 -18.91 -2.49 7.28
N ALA A 68 -18.41 -3.67 6.92
CA ALA A 68 -18.70 -4.35 5.65
C ALA A 68 -20.11 -4.95 5.61
N ALA A 69 -21.13 -4.16 5.26
CA ALA A 69 -22.52 -4.61 5.17
C ALA A 69 -23.03 -4.76 3.73
N THR A 70 -22.34 -4.23 2.71
CA THR A 70 -22.81 -4.20 1.32
C THR A 70 -21.72 -4.65 0.33
N ALA A 71 -22.13 -5.10 -0.87
CA ALA A 71 -21.18 -5.49 -1.92
C ALA A 71 -20.25 -4.34 -2.33
N SER A 72 -20.77 -3.13 -2.45
CA SER A 72 -19.95 -1.93 -2.75
C SER A 72 -18.93 -1.64 -1.64
N HIS A 73 -19.30 -1.89 -0.40
CA HIS A 73 -18.37 -1.77 0.73
C HIS A 73 -17.28 -2.85 0.67
N ALA A 74 -17.63 -4.09 0.33
CA ALA A 74 -16.66 -5.18 0.19
C ALA A 74 -15.59 -4.85 -0.88
N ILE A 75 -15.99 -4.31 -2.04
CA ILE A 75 -15.05 -3.87 -3.08
C ILE A 75 -14.12 -2.78 -2.55
N ARG A 76 -14.65 -1.82 -1.79
CA ARG A 76 -13.87 -0.76 -1.15
C ARG A 76 -12.85 -1.33 -0.15
N VAL A 77 -13.27 -2.28 0.69
CA VAL A 77 -12.39 -2.97 1.63
C VAL A 77 -11.28 -3.71 0.87
N CYS A 78 -11.60 -4.41 -0.22
CA CYS A 78 -10.60 -5.07 -1.06
C CYS A 78 -9.60 -4.05 -1.64
N LEU A 79 -10.07 -2.94 -2.19
CA LEU A 79 -9.20 -1.88 -2.73
C LEU A 79 -8.22 -1.37 -1.68
N PHE A 80 -8.71 -0.97 -0.51
CA PHE A 80 -7.84 -0.46 0.55
C PHE A 80 -6.93 -1.55 1.13
N SER A 81 -7.39 -2.79 1.23
CA SER A 81 -6.56 -3.89 1.71
C SER A 81 -5.37 -4.14 0.79
N VAL A 82 -5.59 -4.19 -0.52
CA VAL A 82 -4.52 -4.36 -1.52
C VAL A 82 -3.61 -3.13 -1.56
N MET A 83 -4.18 -1.92 -1.50
CA MET A 83 -3.40 -0.68 -1.43
C MET A 83 -2.47 -0.67 -0.21
N PHE A 84 -2.98 -1.02 0.98
CA PHE A 84 -2.16 -1.06 2.19
C PHE A 84 -1.07 -2.13 2.15
N ILE A 85 -1.33 -3.30 1.53
CA ILE A 85 -0.26 -4.30 1.31
C ILE A 85 0.90 -3.66 0.56
N PHE A 86 0.63 -2.95 -0.54
CA PHE A 86 1.69 -2.35 -1.34
C PHE A 86 2.36 -1.18 -0.63
N LEU A 87 1.58 -0.24 -0.11
CA LEU A 87 2.11 0.96 0.55
C LEU A 87 2.97 0.64 1.77
N LEU A 88 2.66 -0.45 2.49
CA LEU A 88 3.34 -0.85 3.71
C LEU A 88 4.41 -1.92 3.46
N SER A 89 4.46 -2.52 2.27
CA SER A 89 5.42 -3.57 1.95
C SER A 89 6.86 -3.05 1.99
N PRO A 90 7.81 -3.85 2.50
CA PRO A 90 9.24 -3.56 2.33
C PRO A 90 9.72 -3.78 0.89
N THR A 91 8.88 -4.36 0.04
CA THR A 91 9.18 -4.66 -1.35
C THR A 91 7.96 -4.35 -2.19
N GLU A 92 8.06 -3.28 -2.96
CA GLU A 92 7.02 -2.86 -3.86
C GLU A 92 7.57 -2.78 -5.29
N PHE A 93 7.06 -3.63 -6.15
CA PHE A 93 7.37 -3.57 -7.57
C PHE A 93 6.23 -2.89 -8.33
N ALA A 94 6.58 -2.04 -9.28
CA ALA A 94 5.61 -1.26 -10.05
C ALA A 94 4.52 -2.14 -10.71
N TRP A 95 4.84 -3.37 -11.12
CA TRP A 95 3.86 -4.28 -11.73
C TRP A 95 2.84 -4.84 -10.73
N TYR A 96 3.07 -4.81 -9.41
CA TYR A 96 2.06 -5.20 -8.43
C TYR A 96 0.86 -4.26 -8.44
N TYR A 97 1.06 -3.03 -8.88
CA TYR A 97 -0.01 -2.06 -9.02
C TYR A 97 -1.14 -2.54 -9.96
N THR A 98 -0.84 -3.44 -10.89
CA THR A 98 -1.85 -4.04 -11.78
C THR A 98 -2.97 -4.72 -11.02
N TRP A 99 -2.75 -5.17 -9.78
CA TRP A 99 -3.77 -5.78 -8.92
C TRP A 99 -4.78 -4.76 -8.40
N LEU A 100 -4.41 -3.48 -8.34
CA LEU A 100 -5.31 -2.39 -7.97
C LEU A 100 -6.19 -1.94 -9.13
N LEU A 101 -5.75 -2.07 -10.38
CA LEU A 101 -6.45 -1.52 -11.55
C LEU A 101 -7.91 -1.97 -11.67
N PRO A 102 -8.28 -3.26 -11.53
CA PRO A 102 -9.68 -3.68 -11.61
C PRO A 102 -10.55 -3.04 -10.52
N LEU A 103 -10.02 -2.93 -9.31
CA LEU A 103 -10.71 -2.33 -8.18
C LEU A 103 -10.82 -0.81 -8.33
N LEU A 104 -9.78 -0.18 -8.87
CA LEU A 104 -9.74 1.25 -9.14
C LEU A 104 -10.70 1.66 -10.27
N ALA A 105 -10.92 0.78 -11.26
CA ALA A 105 -11.90 1.01 -12.31
C ALA A 105 -13.35 1.05 -11.76
N ILE A 106 -13.63 0.28 -10.70
CA ILE A 106 -14.93 0.26 -10.04
C ILE A 106 -15.05 1.38 -9.01
N TYR A 107 -13.97 1.66 -8.30
CA TYR A 107 -13.92 2.63 -7.21
C TYR A 107 -12.72 3.57 -7.37
N PRO A 108 -12.84 4.59 -8.27
CA PRO A 108 -11.74 5.49 -8.58
C PRO A 108 -11.34 6.34 -7.37
N ARG A 109 -10.03 6.52 -7.18
CA ARG A 109 -9.40 7.35 -6.15
C ARG A 109 -8.31 8.20 -6.77
N ILE A 110 -8.33 9.50 -6.49
CA ILE A 110 -7.35 10.45 -7.05
C ILE A 110 -5.93 10.07 -6.62
N SER A 111 -5.75 9.75 -5.33
CA SER A 111 -4.47 9.32 -4.77
C SER A 111 -3.88 8.13 -5.52
N LEU A 112 -4.71 7.12 -5.82
CA LEU A 112 -4.27 5.92 -6.54
C LEU A 112 -4.05 6.19 -8.04
N LEU A 113 -4.83 7.08 -8.66
CA LEU A 113 -4.57 7.51 -10.03
C LEU A 113 -3.24 8.27 -10.12
N VAL A 114 -2.94 9.14 -9.17
CA VAL A 114 -1.63 9.81 -9.09
C VAL A 114 -0.53 8.79 -8.88
N TRP A 115 -0.74 7.78 -8.05
CA TRP A 115 0.25 6.70 -7.87
C TRP A 115 0.54 5.98 -9.18
N SER A 116 -0.46 5.67 -10.00
CA SER A 116 -0.23 5.05 -11.31
C SER A 116 0.66 5.89 -12.22
N LEU A 117 0.60 7.22 -12.12
CA LEU A 117 1.45 8.13 -12.88
C LEU A 117 2.86 8.20 -12.30
N THR A 118 2.98 8.25 -10.96
CA THR A 118 4.28 8.36 -10.28
C THR A 118 5.08 7.07 -10.29
N LEU A 119 4.45 5.89 -10.53
CA LEU A 119 5.15 4.62 -10.71
C LEU A 119 6.21 4.65 -11.82
N GLY A 120 6.10 5.56 -12.78
CA GLY A 120 7.16 5.79 -13.77
C GLY A 120 8.50 6.22 -13.15
N LEU A 121 8.48 6.76 -11.92
CA LEU A 121 9.68 7.16 -11.17
C LEU A 121 10.39 5.96 -10.51
N TYR A 122 9.71 4.80 -10.46
CA TYR A 122 10.27 3.57 -9.86
C TYR A 122 11.69 3.26 -10.32
N HIS A 123 11.96 3.31 -11.63
CA HIS A 123 13.29 3.05 -12.14
C HIS A 123 14.28 4.17 -11.84
N ALA A 124 13.81 5.39 -11.64
CA ALA A 124 14.67 6.53 -11.35
C ALA A 124 15.28 6.48 -9.94
N HIS A 125 14.63 5.80 -8.98
CA HIS A 125 15.16 5.70 -7.62
C HIS A 125 16.48 4.93 -7.52
N TYR A 126 16.78 4.03 -8.48
CA TYR A 126 18.08 3.34 -8.56
C TYR A 126 19.24 4.32 -8.79
N PHE A 127 18.97 5.42 -9.48
CA PHE A 127 19.98 6.46 -9.76
C PHE A 127 19.91 7.60 -8.74
N TYR A 128 18.69 7.88 -8.24
CA TYR A 128 18.40 8.99 -7.35
C TYR A 128 17.54 8.50 -6.17
N PRO A 129 18.14 8.10 -5.03
CA PRO A 129 17.40 7.51 -3.90
C PRO A 129 16.28 8.37 -3.32
N TRP A 130 16.31 9.69 -3.54
CA TRP A 130 15.27 10.62 -3.10
C TRP A 130 13.99 10.56 -3.95
N MET A 131 14.05 9.96 -5.15
CA MET A 131 12.90 9.82 -6.05
C MET A 131 11.75 9.01 -5.43
N ILE A 132 12.06 8.11 -4.48
CA ILE A 132 11.05 7.37 -3.72
C ILE A 132 10.07 8.30 -2.98
N TRP A 133 10.56 9.44 -2.50
CA TRP A 133 9.72 10.44 -1.82
C TRP A 133 8.87 11.24 -2.80
N LEU A 134 9.37 11.45 -4.01
CA LEU A 134 8.60 12.11 -5.07
C LEU A 134 7.50 11.18 -5.62
N GLU A 135 7.76 9.87 -5.66
CA GLU A 135 6.76 8.87 -6.03
C GLU A 135 5.65 8.77 -4.99
N HIS A 136 6.01 8.55 -3.71
CA HIS A 136 5.05 8.24 -2.65
C HIS A 136 4.51 9.47 -1.91
N GLY A 137 5.26 10.57 -1.86
CA GLY A 137 4.88 11.78 -1.14
C GLY A 137 3.53 12.35 -1.56
N PRO A 138 3.31 12.62 -2.86
CA PRO A 138 2.03 13.09 -3.37
C PRO A 138 0.89 12.11 -3.11
N VAL A 139 1.15 10.80 -3.23
CA VAL A 139 0.17 9.74 -2.97
C VAL A 139 -0.28 9.76 -1.52
N CYS A 140 0.67 9.77 -0.58
CA CYS A 140 0.37 9.82 0.85
C CYS A 140 -0.36 11.12 1.23
N ALA A 141 0.05 12.26 0.68
CA ALA A 141 -0.62 13.54 0.92
C ALA A 141 -2.07 13.52 0.42
N LEU A 142 -2.31 13.01 -0.78
CA LEU A 142 -3.66 12.88 -1.33
C LEU A 142 -4.51 11.87 -0.57
N LEU A 143 -3.94 10.73 -0.14
CA LEU A 143 -4.64 9.76 0.71
C LEU A 143 -5.09 10.39 2.02
N ILE A 144 -4.22 11.15 2.67
CA ILE A 144 -4.56 11.88 3.90
C ILE A 144 -5.66 12.90 3.61
N LEU A 145 -5.56 13.66 2.53
CA LEU A 145 -6.59 14.63 2.13
C LEU A 145 -7.93 13.96 1.84
N GLU A 146 -7.95 12.83 1.13
CA GLU A 146 -9.15 12.05 0.87
C GLU A 146 -9.80 11.49 2.15
N LEU A 147 -8.99 11.15 3.16
CA LEU A 147 -9.47 10.70 4.46
C LEU A 147 -10.05 11.85 5.29
N LEU A 148 -9.40 13.00 5.28
CA LEU A 148 -9.83 14.18 6.04
C LEU A 148 -10.99 14.92 5.35
N TRP A 149 -11.10 14.82 4.04
CA TRP A 149 -12.11 15.48 3.24
C TRP A 149 -12.86 14.50 2.32
N PRO A 150 -13.81 13.73 2.85
CA PRO A 150 -14.51 12.69 2.09
C PRO A 150 -15.21 13.16 0.81
N ARG A 151 -15.49 14.47 0.69
CA ARG A 151 -16.05 15.08 -0.54
C ARG A 151 -15.10 14.99 -1.73
N LEU A 152 -13.78 15.09 -1.51
CA LEU A 152 -12.79 14.89 -2.57
C LEU A 152 -12.77 13.46 -3.09
N ALA A 153 -13.00 12.51 -2.19
CA ALA A 153 -13.04 11.10 -2.53
C ALA A 153 -14.26 10.73 -3.39
N ASN A 154 -15.35 11.49 -3.26
CA ASN A 154 -16.63 11.20 -3.93
C ASN A 154 -16.79 11.98 -5.27
N TRP A 155 -15.82 12.76 -5.68
CA TRP A 155 -15.95 13.59 -6.88
C TRP A 155 -16.16 12.77 -8.17
N PHE A 156 -15.63 11.55 -8.24
CA PHE A 156 -15.84 10.62 -9.36
C PHE A 156 -17.03 9.66 -9.15
N VAL A 157 -17.65 9.64 -7.98
CA VAL A 157 -18.83 8.81 -7.67
C VAL A 157 -20.11 9.63 -7.78
N ALA A 158 -20.01 10.96 -7.90
CA ALA A 158 -21.14 11.81 -8.16
C ALA A 158 -21.71 11.49 -9.54
N ASP A 159 -23.00 11.16 -9.57
CA ASP A 159 -23.91 11.08 -10.71
C ASP A 159 -24.20 9.73 -11.38
N SER A 160 -23.80 8.61 -10.82
CA SER A 160 -24.38 7.33 -11.30
C SER A 160 -25.86 7.12 -10.85
N HIS A 161 -26.44 8.06 -10.11
CA HIS A 161 -27.82 8.01 -9.63
C HIS A 161 -28.77 9.03 -10.25
N THR A 162 -28.32 9.84 -11.22
CA THR A 162 -29.27 10.57 -12.07
C THR A 162 -29.89 9.57 -13.04
N PRO A 163 -31.19 9.22 -12.89
CA PRO A 163 -31.86 8.41 -13.91
C PRO A 163 -31.79 9.20 -15.22
N LEU A 164 -31.28 8.54 -16.26
CA LEU A 164 -31.32 9.12 -17.60
C LEU A 164 -32.76 9.55 -17.86
N PRO A 165 -33.00 10.77 -18.36
CA PRO A 165 -34.36 11.19 -18.73
C PRO A 165 -34.82 10.20 -19.82
N ILE A 166 -35.82 9.39 -19.48
CA ILE A 166 -36.49 8.54 -20.47
C ILE A 166 -37.14 9.53 -21.44
N ALA A 167 -36.59 9.64 -22.64
CA ALA A 167 -37.22 10.38 -23.71
C ALA A 167 -38.55 9.72 -24.02
N ALA A 168 -39.63 10.44 -23.72
CA ALA A 168 -41.02 10.06 -24.07
C ALA A 168 -41.28 10.34 -25.55
#